data_1ac0a2fbd21eab25bbe65e1e47ad69fe
#
_entry.id   1ac0a2fbd21eab25bbe65e1e47ad69fe
#
_cell.length_a   1.000
_cell.length_b   1.000
_cell.length_c   1.000
_cell.angle_alpha   90.00
_cell.angle_beta   90.00
_cell.angle_gamma   90.00
#
_symmetry.space_group_name_H-M   'P 1'
#
loop_
_entity.id
_entity.type
_entity.pdbx_description
1 polymer ?
#
loop_
_entity_poly.entity_id
_entity_poly.type
_entity_poly.pdbx_seq_one_letter_code
_entity_poly.pdbx_strand_id
1 'polypeptide(L)'
;MLGVPAKNDPRGPQATGAIKKFIMPISECEATFTATIEDLQVDPWVVPGDERPHRATGSALSIAVSLLEAAVPGQGGRVLSFIGGPCTFGPGQVVGIKLEEMMRAWIDIQKDNEMCKHIKKASKFYQSVSQRAIKAGVSIDQFAFTLDQFGLLEMKSLCEKTGGMCVTHELFDGQVFRDTFRKVFDKDA
;
A
#
# COMPACT_ATOMS: atom_id res chain seq x y z
N MET A 1 5.63 11.17 12.13
CA MET A 1 6.10 11.86 10.92
C MET A 1 7.54 11.48 10.70
N LEU A 2 7.84 10.66 9.71
CA LEU A 2 9.20 10.54 9.19
C LEU A 2 9.49 11.88 8.53
N GLY A 3 10.39 12.67 9.15
CA GLY A 3 10.72 14.01 8.66
C GLY A 3 11.40 13.92 7.31
N VAL A 4 10.63 14.13 6.25
CA VAL A 4 11.19 14.33 4.91
C VAL A 4 11.86 15.70 4.93
N PRO A 5 13.18 15.80 4.75
CA PRO A 5 13.86 17.08 4.81
C PRO A 5 13.39 17.98 3.66
N ALA A 6 12.98 19.20 3.98
CA ALA A 6 12.85 20.24 2.98
C ALA A 6 14.22 20.46 2.31
N LYS A 7 14.25 20.91 1.05
CA LYS A 7 15.47 21.13 0.25
C LYS A 7 16.57 21.93 0.94
N ASN A 8 16.29 22.60 2.07
CA ASN A 8 17.18 23.42 2.88
C ASN A 8 17.18 23.01 4.37
N ASP A 9 16.87 21.76 4.72
CA ASP A 9 16.98 21.32 6.10
C ASP A 9 18.46 21.17 6.47
N PRO A 10 18.96 21.88 7.50
CA PRO A 10 20.35 21.75 7.97
C PRO A 10 20.69 20.34 8.45
N ARG A 11 19.70 19.45 8.61
CA ARG A 11 19.87 18.03 8.93
C ARG A 11 19.94 17.13 7.67
N GLY A 12 19.89 17.71 6.47
CA GLY A 12 19.83 17.01 5.20
C GLY A 12 20.81 15.84 5.03
N PRO A 13 22.10 15.97 5.34
CA PRO A 13 23.06 14.87 5.22
C PRO A 13 22.80 13.70 6.17
N GLN A 14 22.33 13.98 7.40
CA GLN A 14 22.02 12.96 8.39
C GLN A 14 20.70 12.24 8.07
N ALA A 15 19.69 12.97 7.61
CA ALA A 15 18.42 12.39 7.16
C ALA A 15 18.63 11.48 5.94
N THR A 16 19.46 11.88 4.98
CA THR A 16 19.83 11.06 3.82
C THR A 16 20.55 9.77 4.24
N GLY A 17 21.45 9.86 5.23
CA GLY A 17 22.13 8.68 5.80
C GLY A 17 21.18 7.71 6.50
N ALA A 18 20.15 8.21 7.21
CA ALA A 18 19.15 7.38 7.85
C ALA A 18 18.23 6.68 6.83
N ILE A 19 17.85 7.37 5.75
CA ILE A 19 16.98 6.83 4.69
C ILE A 19 17.70 5.75 3.89
N LYS A 20 19.00 5.90 3.61
CA LYS A 20 19.81 4.87 2.93
C LYS A 20 19.80 3.51 3.64
N LYS A 21 19.52 3.47 4.94
CA LYS A 21 19.36 2.21 5.68
C LYS A 21 18.13 1.39 5.29
N PHE A 22 17.13 2.04 4.69
CA PHE A 22 15.89 1.39 4.24
C PHE A 22 15.90 1.00 2.76
N ILE A 23 16.86 1.52 1.99
CA ILE A 23 16.99 1.24 0.55
C ILE A 23 18.44 0.86 0.30
N MET A 24 18.66 -0.39 -0.01
CA MET A 24 19.97 -0.99 -0.23
C MET A 24 20.00 -1.68 -1.60
N PRO A 25 21.15 -1.70 -2.29
CA PRO A 25 21.33 -2.53 -3.47
C PRO A 25 21.05 -4.00 -3.15
N ILE A 26 20.31 -4.69 -4.02
CA ILE A 26 19.97 -6.10 -3.80
C ILE A 26 21.22 -6.98 -3.66
N SER A 27 22.27 -6.67 -4.39
CA SER A 27 23.57 -7.35 -4.30
C SER A 27 24.22 -7.28 -2.91
N GLU A 28 23.87 -6.28 -2.10
CA GLU A 28 24.40 -6.11 -0.74
C GLU A 28 23.46 -6.67 0.34
N CYS A 29 22.19 -6.88 0.03
CA CYS A 29 21.18 -7.26 1.01
C CYS A 29 20.39 -8.54 0.67
N GLU A 30 20.75 -9.29 -0.36
CA GLU A 30 20.01 -10.46 -0.83
C GLU A 30 19.76 -11.49 0.29
N ALA A 31 20.80 -11.85 1.04
CA ALA A 31 20.69 -12.81 2.14
C ALA A 31 19.77 -12.28 3.27
N THR A 32 19.92 -11.00 3.63
CA THR A 32 19.09 -10.37 4.67
C THR A 32 17.64 -10.23 4.20
N PHE A 33 17.44 -9.90 2.93
CA PHE A 33 16.10 -9.79 2.33
C PHE A 33 15.39 -11.15 2.34
N THR A 34 16.09 -12.21 1.91
CA THR A 34 15.55 -13.58 1.92
C THR A 34 15.20 -14.01 3.35
N ALA A 35 16.11 -13.84 4.30
CA ALA A 35 15.84 -14.16 5.70
C ALA A 35 14.64 -13.37 6.27
N THR A 36 14.53 -12.07 5.92
CA THR A 36 13.39 -11.25 6.36
C THR A 36 12.06 -11.77 5.81
N ILE A 37 12.04 -12.24 4.56
CA ILE A 37 10.82 -12.82 3.97
C ILE A 37 10.48 -14.17 4.63
N GLU A 38 11.47 -15.00 4.86
CA GLU A 38 11.30 -16.31 5.53
C GLU A 38 10.82 -16.16 6.98
N ASP A 39 11.25 -15.10 7.67
CA ASP A 39 10.84 -14.78 9.03
C ASP A 39 9.47 -14.10 9.15
N LEU A 40 8.80 -13.78 8.01
CA LEU A 40 7.47 -13.20 8.05
C LEU A 40 6.48 -14.15 8.71
N GLN A 41 5.87 -13.69 9.78
CA GLN A 41 4.85 -14.41 10.53
C GLN A 41 3.51 -13.70 10.48
N VAL A 42 2.46 -14.44 10.83
CA VAL A 42 1.13 -13.86 11.03
C VAL A 42 1.21 -12.81 12.14
N ASP A 43 0.49 -11.71 11.97
CA ASP A 43 0.39 -10.63 12.96
C ASP A 43 0.00 -11.22 14.33
N PRO A 44 0.84 -11.03 15.39
CA PRO A 44 0.57 -11.58 16.71
C PRO A 44 -0.54 -10.85 17.47
N TRP A 45 -1.06 -9.74 16.96
CA TRP A 45 -2.12 -8.99 17.61
C TRP A 45 -3.43 -9.79 17.62
N VAL A 46 -3.94 -10.03 18.82
CA VAL A 46 -5.22 -10.72 18.99
C VAL A 46 -6.34 -9.82 18.51
N VAL A 47 -7.13 -10.33 17.59
CA VAL A 47 -8.32 -9.65 17.08
C VAL A 47 -9.53 -10.17 17.81
N PRO A 48 -10.32 -9.30 18.51
CA PRO A 48 -11.59 -9.69 19.10
C PRO A 48 -12.54 -10.27 18.06
N GLY A 49 -13.40 -11.21 18.46
CA GLY A 49 -14.29 -11.91 17.53
C GLY A 49 -15.32 -11.03 16.83
N ASP A 50 -15.57 -9.83 17.35
CA ASP A 50 -16.47 -8.83 16.79
C ASP A 50 -15.75 -7.71 16.01
N GLU A 51 -14.43 -7.85 15.80
CA GLU A 51 -13.59 -6.86 15.13
C GLU A 51 -12.87 -7.42 13.90
N ARG A 52 -12.52 -6.52 13.00
CA ARG A 52 -11.59 -6.77 11.90
C ARG A 52 -10.16 -6.56 12.34
N PRO A 53 -9.17 -7.19 11.70
CA PRO A 53 -7.77 -6.88 11.92
C PRO A 53 -7.47 -5.39 11.69
N HIS A 54 -6.58 -4.82 12.49
CA HIS A 54 -6.10 -3.46 12.33
C HIS A 54 -5.18 -3.37 11.11
N ARG A 55 -5.67 -2.86 10.00
CA ARG A 55 -4.89 -2.66 8.77
C ARG A 55 -4.73 -1.18 8.46
N ALA A 56 -3.51 -0.69 8.57
CA ALA A 56 -3.14 0.70 8.27
C ALA A 56 -2.53 0.85 6.86
N THR A 57 -3.15 0.21 5.86
CA THR A 57 -2.67 0.15 4.47
C THR A 57 -2.36 1.53 3.89
N GLY A 58 -3.21 2.52 4.15
CA GLY A 58 -2.98 3.88 3.67
C GLY A 58 -1.73 4.51 4.26
N SER A 59 -1.47 4.30 5.56
CA SER A 59 -0.23 4.78 6.21
C SER A 59 0.99 4.10 5.60
N ALA A 60 0.96 2.79 5.41
CA ALA A 60 2.08 2.04 4.83
C ALA A 60 2.41 2.53 3.41
N LEU A 61 1.41 2.71 2.54
CA LEU A 61 1.60 3.24 1.19
C LEU A 61 2.15 4.68 1.20
N SER A 62 1.64 5.54 2.07
CA SER A 62 2.15 6.91 2.21
C SER A 62 3.60 6.94 2.68
N ILE A 63 4.00 6.04 3.59
CA ILE A 63 5.38 5.90 4.06
C ILE A 63 6.28 5.37 2.94
N ALA A 64 5.86 4.34 2.21
CA ALA A 64 6.63 3.78 1.10
C ALA A 64 6.94 4.84 0.03
N VAL A 65 5.92 5.62 -0.38
CA VAL A 65 6.12 6.73 -1.30
C VAL A 65 7.07 7.78 -0.72
N SER A 66 6.93 8.14 0.56
CA SER A 66 7.82 9.12 1.21
C SER A 66 9.28 8.65 1.26
N LEU A 67 9.50 7.35 1.48
CA LEU A 67 10.85 6.77 1.48
C LEU A 67 11.49 6.88 0.09
N LEU A 68 10.75 6.55 -0.97
CA LEU A 68 11.25 6.67 -2.35
C LEU A 68 11.47 8.12 -2.76
N GLU A 69 10.54 9.04 -2.42
CA GLU A 69 10.72 10.48 -2.64
C GLU A 69 12.02 11.01 -2.04
N ALA A 70 12.39 10.51 -0.87
CA ALA A 70 13.56 10.99 -0.14
C ALA A 70 14.86 10.27 -0.50
N ALA A 71 14.80 8.98 -0.85
CA ALA A 71 15.99 8.17 -1.09
C ALA A 71 16.49 8.27 -2.54
N VAL A 72 15.57 8.33 -3.51
CA VAL A 72 15.88 8.28 -4.95
C VAL A 72 15.15 9.39 -5.72
N PRO A 73 15.36 10.66 -5.34
CA PRO A 73 14.65 11.77 -5.96
C PRO A 73 14.94 11.83 -7.47
N GLY A 74 13.88 11.79 -8.28
CA GLY A 74 13.96 11.88 -9.73
C GLY A 74 14.42 10.62 -10.46
N GLN A 75 14.72 9.54 -9.76
CA GLN A 75 15.06 8.26 -10.39
C GLN A 75 13.84 7.38 -10.61
N GLY A 76 12.74 7.68 -9.93
CA GLY A 76 11.54 6.85 -9.93
C GLY A 76 11.67 5.64 -9.03
N GLY A 77 10.64 4.79 -9.08
CA GLY A 77 10.60 3.57 -8.27
C GLY A 77 9.30 2.81 -8.48
N ARG A 78 9.21 1.66 -7.82
CA ARG A 78 8.01 0.82 -7.86
C ARG A 78 7.67 0.33 -6.46
N VAL A 79 6.43 0.49 -6.06
CA VAL A 79 5.88 -0.03 -4.80
C VAL A 79 5.01 -1.24 -5.12
N LEU A 80 5.34 -2.38 -4.56
CA LEU A 80 4.52 -3.59 -4.63
C LEU A 80 3.77 -3.71 -3.31
N SER A 81 2.45 -3.61 -3.34
CA SER A 81 1.60 -3.73 -2.16
C SER A 81 0.82 -5.04 -2.18
N PHE A 82 0.94 -5.82 -1.10
CA PHE A 82 0.20 -7.07 -0.89
C PHE A 82 -0.88 -6.82 0.14
N ILE A 83 -2.15 -6.96 -0.28
CA ILE A 83 -3.31 -6.52 0.49
C ILE A 83 -4.20 -7.73 0.79
N GLY A 84 -4.33 -8.10 2.07
CA GLY A 84 -5.15 -9.22 2.53
C GLY A 84 -6.52 -8.79 3.09
N GLY A 85 -6.95 -7.55 2.88
CA GLY A 85 -8.25 -7.07 3.34
C GLY A 85 -8.33 -5.54 3.39
N PRO A 86 -9.50 -4.98 3.79
CA PRO A 86 -9.74 -3.54 3.79
C PRO A 86 -8.86 -2.79 4.80
N CYS A 87 -8.55 -1.54 4.49
CA CYS A 87 -7.93 -0.62 5.44
C CYS A 87 -8.96 -0.24 6.51
N THR A 88 -8.70 -0.64 7.76
CA THR A 88 -9.60 -0.45 8.90
C THR A 88 -9.14 0.64 9.86
N PHE A 89 -7.92 1.14 9.70
CA PHE A 89 -7.31 2.08 10.64
C PHE A 89 -6.48 3.16 9.94
N GLY A 90 -6.57 4.37 10.46
CA GLY A 90 -5.75 5.50 10.03
C GLY A 90 -6.18 6.15 8.71
N PRO A 91 -5.29 6.92 8.07
CA PRO A 91 -5.60 7.57 6.81
C PRO A 91 -5.85 6.54 5.70
N GLY A 92 -6.85 6.79 4.86
CA GLY A 92 -7.26 5.85 3.82
C GLY A 92 -8.18 4.72 4.32
N GLN A 93 -8.70 4.82 5.54
CA GLN A 93 -9.69 3.89 6.09
C GLN A 93 -10.91 3.78 5.17
N VAL A 94 -11.31 2.55 4.83
CA VAL A 94 -12.47 2.26 3.95
C VAL A 94 -13.66 1.67 4.69
N VAL A 95 -13.42 1.08 5.85
CA VAL A 95 -14.44 0.51 6.74
C VAL A 95 -13.97 0.61 8.19
N GLY A 96 -14.91 0.62 9.13
CA GLY A 96 -14.59 0.58 10.56
C GLY A 96 -14.04 -0.77 11.00
N ILE A 97 -13.49 -0.77 12.22
CA ILE A 97 -12.91 -1.97 12.82
C ILE A 97 -13.99 -2.96 13.25
N LYS A 98 -15.16 -2.49 13.69
CA LYS A 98 -16.25 -3.37 14.13
C LYS A 98 -16.90 -4.09 12.96
N LEU A 99 -17.18 -5.39 13.12
CA LEU A 99 -17.85 -6.21 12.10
C LEU A 99 -19.29 -5.77 11.83
N GLU A 100 -19.94 -5.13 12.81
CA GLU A 100 -21.27 -4.51 12.65
C GLU A 100 -21.29 -3.46 11.55
N GLU A 101 -20.17 -2.75 11.31
CA GLU A 101 -20.04 -1.81 10.22
C GLU A 101 -19.75 -2.57 8.92
N MET A 102 -20.78 -2.75 8.11
CA MET A 102 -20.64 -3.43 6.83
C MET A 102 -19.88 -2.58 5.82
N MET A 103 -19.15 -3.26 4.91
CA MET A 103 -18.61 -2.58 3.73
C MET A 103 -19.77 -2.06 2.88
N ARG A 104 -19.60 -0.84 2.36
CA ARG A 104 -20.57 -0.23 1.47
C ARG A 104 -20.79 -1.06 0.20
N ALA A 105 -22.01 -1.19 -0.24
CA ALA A 105 -22.36 -1.73 -1.54
C ALA A 105 -22.42 -0.63 -2.62
N TRP A 106 -22.46 -1.02 -3.89
CA TRP A 106 -22.58 -0.04 -4.99
C TRP A 106 -23.84 0.82 -4.89
N ILE A 107 -24.94 0.22 -4.47
CA ILE A 107 -26.22 0.94 -4.28
C ILE A 107 -26.15 2.01 -3.19
N ASP A 108 -25.33 1.77 -2.16
CA ASP A 108 -25.12 2.74 -1.08
C ASP A 108 -24.41 3.98 -1.61
N ILE A 109 -23.41 3.78 -2.49
CA ILE A 109 -22.69 4.87 -3.14
C ILE A 109 -23.62 5.72 -4.00
N GLN A 110 -24.50 5.07 -4.77
CA GLN A 110 -25.47 5.78 -5.61
C GLN A 110 -26.46 6.62 -4.80
N LYS A 111 -26.82 6.15 -3.62
CA LYS A 111 -27.75 6.83 -2.71
C LYS A 111 -27.07 7.82 -1.75
N ASP A 112 -25.72 7.88 -1.75
CA ASP A 112 -24.90 8.68 -0.82
C ASP A 112 -25.36 8.51 0.65
N ASN A 113 -25.63 7.26 1.04
CA ASN A 113 -26.13 6.94 2.37
C ASN A 113 -25.01 6.88 3.43
N GLU A 114 -25.39 6.68 4.70
CA GLU A 114 -24.45 6.64 5.84
C GLU A 114 -23.39 5.55 5.75
N MET A 115 -23.64 4.47 4.99
CA MET A 115 -22.67 3.41 4.73
C MET A 115 -21.42 3.92 3.96
N CYS A 116 -21.53 5.08 3.32
CA CYS A 116 -20.47 5.68 2.52
C CYS A 116 -19.61 6.70 3.27
N LYS A 117 -19.68 6.75 4.61
CA LYS A 117 -18.99 7.74 5.43
C LYS A 117 -17.48 7.85 5.19
N HIS A 118 -16.82 6.76 4.79
CA HIS A 118 -15.37 6.72 4.57
C HIS A 118 -14.95 7.04 3.12
N ILE A 119 -15.80 6.78 2.12
CA ILE A 119 -15.42 6.77 0.71
C ILE A 119 -14.80 8.08 0.23
N LYS A 120 -15.44 9.22 0.54
CA LYS A 120 -14.96 10.54 0.10
C LYS A 120 -13.60 10.87 0.69
N LYS A 121 -13.41 10.58 1.99
CA LYS A 121 -12.15 10.84 2.71
C LYS A 121 -11.04 9.88 2.25
N ALA A 122 -11.33 8.60 2.11
CA ALA A 122 -10.39 7.60 1.65
C ALA A 122 -9.96 7.86 0.20
N SER A 123 -10.88 8.10 -0.73
CA SER A 123 -10.57 8.40 -2.12
C SER A 123 -9.70 9.66 -2.25
N LYS A 124 -10.01 10.73 -1.51
CA LYS A 124 -9.17 11.94 -1.50
C LYS A 124 -7.77 11.66 -0.97
N PHE A 125 -7.65 10.84 0.07
CA PHE A 125 -6.35 10.44 0.61
C PHE A 125 -5.52 9.68 -0.41
N TYR A 126 -6.07 8.61 -1.02
CA TYR A 126 -5.35 7.82 -2.02
C TYR A 126 -5.03 8.62 -3.30
N GLN A 127 -5.89 9.54 -3.70
CA GLN A 127 -5.56 10.49 -4.77
C GLN A 127 -4.36 11.38 -4.42
N SER A 128 -4.27 11.82 -3.17
CA SER A 128 -3.11 12.60 -2.71
C SER A 128 -1.82 11.77 -2.74
N VAL A 129 -1.88 10.49 -2.31
CA VAL A 129 -0.74 9.57 -2.37
C VAL A 129 -0.32 9.33 -3.83
N SER A 130 -1.29 9.08 -4.74
CA SER A 130 -0.99 8.88 -6.16
C SER A 130 -0.36 10.12 -6.81
N GLN A 131 -0.81 11.31 -6.47
CA GLN A 131 -0.21 12.56 -6.97
C GLN A 131 1.25 12.73 -6.52
N ARG A 132 1.56 12.36 -5.28
CA ARG A 132 2.94 12.35 -4.77
C ARG A 132 3.77 11.32 -5.51
N ALA A 133 3.27 10.10 -5.66
CA ALA A 133 3.94 9.03 -6.39
C ALA A 133 4.27 9.45 -7.83
N ILE A 134 3.32 10.05 -8.55
CA ILE A 134 3.53 10.57 -9.91
C ILE A 134 4.66 11.61 -9.94
N LYS A 135 4.67 12.57 -9.01
CA LYS A 135 5.72 13.60 -8.94
C LYS A 135 7.10 13.00 -8.68
N ALA A 136 7.16 11.90 -7.95
CA ALA A 136 8.39 11.17 -7.66
C ALA A 136 8.78 10.16 -8.76
N GLY A 137 7.94 9.95 -9.78
CA GLY A 137 8.14 8.92 -10.80
C GLY A 137 7.94 7.50 -10.27
N VAL A 138 7.12 7.34 -9.21
CA VAL A 138 6.87 6.05 -8.55
C VAL A 138 5.58 5.44 -9.06
N SER A 139 5.64 4.19 -9.55
CA SER A 139 4.47 3.37 -9.84
C SER A 139 4.05 2.56 -8.61
N ILE A 140 2.75 2.29 -8.47
CA ILE A 140 2.20 1.53 -7.34
C ILE A 140 1.37 0.38 -7.87
N ASP A 141 1.82 -0.85 -7.60
CA ASP A 141 1.10 -2.07 -7.89
C ASP A 141 0.34 -2.56 -6.67
N GLN A 142 -0.84 -3.10 -6.91
CA GLN A 142 -1.69 -3.68 -5.88
C GLN A 142 -1.96 -5.15 -6.18
N PHE A 143 -1.51 -6.03 -5.31
CA PHE A 143 -1.85 -7.44 -5.29
C PHE A 143 -2.82 -7.66 -4.12
N ALA A 144 -4.11 -7.64 -4.41
CA ALA A 144 -5.15 -7.77 -3.39
C ALA A 144 -5.76 -9.18 -3.45
N PHE A 145 -5.57 -9.91 -2.36
CA PHE A 145 -6.00 -11.29 -2.22
C PHE A 145 -6.88 -11.41 -0.98
N THR A 146 -8.15 -11.39 -1.21
CA THR A 146 -9.16 -11.37 -0.14
C THR A 146 -10.50 -11.88 -0.66
N LEU A 147 -11.21 -12.62 0.19
CA LEU A 147 -12.56 -13.10 -0.10
C LEU A 147 -13.60 -11.97 -0.06
N ASP A 148 -13.27 -10.87 0.63
CA ASP A 148 -14.17 -9.71 0.78
C ASP A 148 -13.58 -8.48 0.06
N GLN A 149 -14.35 -7.42 -0.02
CA GLN A 149 -13.92 -6.16 -0.61
C GLN A 149 -12.77 -5.54 0.19
N PHE A 150 -11.76 -5.04 -0.48
CA PHE A 150 -10.62 -4.35 0.16
C PHE A 150 -10.62 -2.82 -0.02
N GLY A 151 -11.60 -2.28 -0.76
CA GLY A 151 -11.68 -0.85 -1.04
C GLY A 151 -11.04 -0.44 -2.37
N LEU A 152 -11.13 -1.29 -3.40
CA LEU A 152 -10.56 -1.01 -4.73
C LEU A 152 -11.04 0.33 -5.28
N LEU A 153 -12.31 0.68 -5.10
CA LEU A 153 -12.86 1.93 -5.62
C LEU A 153 -12.15 3.17 -5.06
N GLU A 154 -11.85 3.16 -3.76
CA GLU A 154 -11.12 4.23 -3.09
C GLU A 154 -9.65 4.27 -3.49
N MET A 155 -9.06 3.10 -3.72
CA MET A 155 -7.63 2.91 -3.97
C MET A 155 -7.24 2.91 -5.44
N LYS A 156 -8.20 2.79 -6.37
CA LYS A 156 -7.93 2.62 -7.82
C LYS A 156 -7.01 3.69 -8.41
N SER A 157 -7.06 4.91 -7.90
CA SER A 157 -6.21 6.01 -8.34
C SER A 157 -4.71 5.73 -8.15
N LEU A 158 -4.34 4.84 -7.23
CA LEU A 158 -2.96 4.44 -7.01
C LEU A 158 -2.37 3.74 -8.23
N CYS A 159 -3.08 2.76 -8.80
CA CYS A 159 -2.63 2.05 -10.00
C CYS A 159 -2.88 2.86 -11.27
N GLU A 160 -4.13 3.33 -11.48
CA GLU A 160 -4.54 4.01 -12.72
C GLU A 160 -3.68 5.24 -13.05
N LYS A 161 -3.32 6.03 -12.03
CA LYS A 161 -2.60 7.29 -12.25
C LYS A 161 -1.08 7.15 -12.23
N THR A 162 -0.55 6.09 -11.62
CA THR A 162 0.90 5.88 -11.52
C THR A 162 1.43 4.89 -12.57
N GLY A 163 0.54 4.32 -13.40
CA GLY A 163 0.91 3.29 -14.37
C GLY A 163 1.22 1.93 -13.75
N GLY A 164 0.76 1.71 -12.52
CA GLY A 164 0.86 0.42 -11.85
C GLY A 164 -0.28 -0.53 -12.25
N MET A 165 -0.19 -1.77 -11.80
CA MET A 165 -1.20 -2.79 -12.03
C MET A 165 -2.01 -3.08 -10.78
N CYS A 166 -3.21 -3.63 -10.97
CA CYS A 166 -4.03 -4.17 -9.90
C CYS A 166 -4.40 -5.61 -10.23
N VAL A 167 -3.97 -6.53 -9.39
CA VAL A 167 -4.28 -7.96 -9.48
C VAL A 167 -5.13 -8.34 -8.28
N THR A 168 -6.29 -8.92 -8.54
CA THR A 168 -7.20 -9.36 -7.49
C THR A 168 -7.46 -10.85 -7.60
N HIS A 169 -7.39 -11.54 -6.49
CA HIS A 169 -7.71 -12.97 -6.38
C HIS A 169 -8.16 -13.31 -4.96
N GLU A 170 -8.70 -14.50 -4.75
CA GLU A 170 -9.19 -14.91 -3.43
C GLU A 170 -8.05 -15.25 -2.47
N LEU A 171 -6.99 -15.93 -2.95
CA LEU A 171 -5.90 -16.46 -2.13
C LEU A 171 -4.52 -16.20 -2.74
N PHE A 172 -3.51 -15.99 -1.89
CA PHE A 172 -2.11 -15.83 -2.29
C PHE A 172 -1.41 -17.13 -2.68
N ASP A 173 -1.90 -18.29 -2.25
CA ASP A 173 -1.27 -19.60 -2.48
C ASP A 173 -1.62 -20.22 -3.84
N GLY A 174 -2.51 -19.60 -4.59
CA GLY A 174 -2.96 -20.08 -5.89
C GLY A 174 -1.90 -20.03 -6.99
N GLN A 175 -1.98 -20.99 -7.93
CA GLN A 175 -1.11 -21.01 -9.13
C GLN A 175 -1.25 -19.73 -9.95
N VAL A 176 -2.46 -19.17 -10.03
CA VAL A 176 -2.75 -17.92 -10.75
C VAL A 176 -1.93 -16.75 -10.22
N PHE A 177 -1.78 -16.63 -8.89
CA PHE A 177 -0.92 -15.61 -8.31
C PHE A 177 0.54 -15.80 -8.73
N ARG A 178 1.05 -17.02 -8.57
CA ARG A 178 2.47 -17.34 -8.87
C ARG A 178 2.81 -17.03 -10.32
N ASP A 179 1.94 -17.41 -11.23
CA ASP A 179 2.16 -17.21 -12.67
C ASP A 179 2.05 -15.73 -13.05
N THR A 180 1.07 -15.02 -12.48
CA THR A 180 0.92 -13.58 -12.68
C THR A 180 2.12 -12.81 -12.12
N PHE A 181 2.54 -13.13 -10.89
CA PHE A 181 3.67 -12.48 -10.25
C PHE A 181 4.98 -12.72 -11.00
N ARG A 182 5.23 -13.95 -11.49
CA ARG A 182 6.39 -14.25 -12.35
C ARG A 182 6.40 -13.38 -13.59
N LYS A 183 5.28 -13.29 -14.31
CA LYS A 183 5.18 -12.49 -15.53
C LYS A 183 5.46 -11.00 -15.31
N VAL A 184 5.17 -10.46 -14.13
CA VAL A 184 5.49 -9.06 -13.79
C VAL A 184 7.00 -8.78 -13.84
N PHE A 185 7.81 -9.77 -13.56
CA PHE A 185 9.28 -9.68 -13.52
C PHE A 185 9.97 -10.41 -14.67
N ASP A 186 9.21 -11.03 -15.56
CA ASP A 186 9.76 -11.69 -16.74
C ASP A 186 10.25 -10.62 -17.72
N LYS A 187 11.51 -10.76 -18.16
CA LYS A 187 12.15 -9.79 -19.06
C LYS A 187 11.71 -9.97 -20.53
N ASP A 188 11.10 -11.12 -20.83
CA ASP A 188 10.70 -11.51 -22.17
C ASP A 188 9.17 -11.42 -22.40
N ALA A 189 8.43 -10.80 -21.47
CA ALA A 189 6.98 -10.65 -21.54
C ALA A 189 6.55 -9.30 -22.16
#